data_16c181648ee555f58af65b4302339dc1
#
_entry.id   16c181648ee555f58af65b4302339dc1
#
_cell.length_a   1.000
_cell.length_b   1.000
_cell.length_c   1.000
_cell.angle_alpha   90.00
_cell.angle_beta   90.00
_cell.angle_gamma   90.00
#
_symmetry.space_group_name_H-M   'P 1'
#
loop_
_entity.id
_entity.type
_entity.pdbx_description
1 polymer ?
#
loop_
_entity_poly.entity_id
_entity_poly.type
_entity_poly.pdbx_seq_one_letter_code
_entity_poly.pdbx_strand_id
1 'polypeptide(L)'
;MQSSGFAGLRIGVTGAGGSFGQALLRQLHQQGASLVALRHGGAALELRDGAGALIPVETVAWQVGEEQQLTELLAKLQILVINHGINVMGARDREATRLSLEVNTLSALRLLELFLASPNPGGQRREIWVNTSEAEVNPAFSPLYEISKRTLGQLVSLRSLDAPWPVRRLVLGPFRSALNPYGFMDAERVAAAVVAQVLAGRELVIVSPNPLTWLLMPLAALGRRLYFSWFTRRPDP
;
A
#
# COMPACT_ATOMS: atom_id res chain seq x y z
N MET A 1 14.90 -24.95 8.83
CA MET A 1 14.50 -24.29 7.57
C MET A 1 13.31 -23.39 7.90
N GLN A 2 13.51 -22.07 7.96
CA GLN A 2 12.38 -21.15 8.07
C GLN A 2 11.61 -21.26 6.75
N SER A 3 10.35 -21.68 6.80
CA SER A 3 9.49 -21.64 5.61
C SER A 3 9.42 -20.18 5.18
N SER A 4 9.84 -19.89 3.95
CA SER A 4 9.74 -18.54 3.38
C SER A 4 8.25 -18.17 3.32
N GLY A 5 7.85 -17.14 4.08
CA GLY A 5 6.44 -16.82 4.32
C GLY A 5 5.64 -16.44 3.07
N PHE A 6 6.32 -16.10 1.96
CA PHE A 6 5.72 -15.74 0.67
C PHE A 6 6.19 -16.62 -0.48
N ALA A 7 6.76 -17.81 -0.19
CA ALA A 7 7.21 -18.73 -1.22
C ALA A 7 6.08 -19.09 -2.19
N GLY A 8 6.37 -18.96 -3.49
CA GLY A 8 5.42 -19.26 -4.56
C GLY A 8 4.31 -18.24 -4.76
N LEU A 9 4.26 -17.15 -3.96
CA LEU A 9 3.29 -16.08 -4.16
C LEU A 9 3.82 -15.03 -5.14
N ARG A 10 2.98 -14.63 -6.08
CA ARG A 10 3.26 -13.52 -7.01
C ARG A 10 2.70 -12.24 -6.42
N ILE A 11 3.59 -11.28 -6.16
CA ILE A 11 3.27 -10.05 -5.43
C ILE A 11 3.53 -8.84 -6.30
N GLY A 12 2.49 -8.03 -6.56
CA GLY A 12 2.59 -6.77 -7.27
C GLY A 12 2.70 -5.59 -6.32
N VAL A 13 3.64 -4.68 -6.58
CA VAL A 13 3.87 -3.48 -5.77
C VAL A 13 3.77 -2.25 -6.65
N THR A 14 2.79 -1.36 -6.39
CA THR A 14 2.72 -0.06 -7.05
C THR A 14 3.69 0.93 -6.41
N GLY A 15 4.13 1.96 -7.16
CA GLY A 15 5.16 2.86 -6.65
C GLY A 15 6.50 2.16 -6.36
N ALA A 16 6.76 1.08 -7.10
CA ALA A 16 7.91 0.19 -6.92
C ALA A 16 9.27 0.89 -7.08
N GLY A 17 9.34 2.00 -7.82
CA GLY A 17 10.56 2.79 -8.00
C GLY A 17 10.93 3.69 -6.82
N GLY A 18 10.01 3.90 -5.87
CA GLY A 18 10.25 4.70 -4.67
C GLY A 18 11.09 3.97 -3.61
N SER A 19 11.65 4.71 -2.64
CA SER A 19 12.51 4.14 -1.60
C SER A 19 11.87 2.98 -0.84
N PHE A 20 10.64 3.14 -0.37
CA PHE A 20 9.93 2.07 0.34
C PHE A 20 9.53 0.93 -0.60
N GLY A 21 9.10 1.23 -1.84
CA GLY A 21 8.73 0.20 -2.83
C GLY A 21 9.89 -0.73 -3.14
N GLN A 22 11.09 -0.19 -3.38
CA GLN A 22 12.29 -0.98 -3.61
C GLN A 22 12.72 -1.79 -2.37
N ALA A 23 12.69 -1.16 -1.19
CA ALA A 23 13.00 -1.84 0.07
C ALA A 23 12.03 -3.00 0.33
N LEU A 24 10.73 -2.78 0.12
CA LEU A 24 9.72 -3.82 0.27
C LEU A 24 9.92 -4.97 -0.71
N LEU A 25 10.21 -4.68 -1.99
CA LEU A 25 10.51 -5.71 -2.98
C LEU A 25 11.72 -6.57 -2.57
N ARG A 26 12.80 -5.98 -2.02
CA ARG A 26 13.94 -6.73 -1.47
C ARG A 26 13.52 -7.67 -0.34
N GLN A 27 12.73 -7.18 0.62
CA GLN A 27 12.23 -7.98 1.73
C GLN A 27 11.31 -9.13 1.27
N LEU A 28 10.44 -8.88 0.30
CA LEU A 28 9.56 -9.90 -0.29
C LEU A 28 10.36 -10.96 -1.05
N HIS A 29 11.41 -10.55 -1.78
CA HIS A 29 12.34 -11.49 -2.42
C HIS A 29 13.00 -12.43 -1.42
N GLN A 30 13.51 -11.90 -0.31
CA GLN A 30 14.12 -12.69 0.77
C GLN A 30 13.14 -13.71 1.38
N GLN A 31 11.83 -13.43 1.28
CA GLN A 31 10.77 -14.35 1.72
C GLN A 31 10.28 -15.29 0.60
N GLY A 32 10.95 -15.32 -0.55
CA GLY A 32 10.69 -16.27 -1.63
C GLY A 32 9.56 -15.88 -2.59
N ALA A 33 9.10 -14.64 -2.58
CA ALA A 33 8.06 -14.16 -3.50
C ALA A 33 8.57 -13.97 -4.93
N SER A 34 7.67 -14.18 -5.91
CA SER A 34 7.83 -13.70 -7.29
C SER A 34 7.35 -12.26 -7.39
N LEU A 35 8.17 -11.36 -7.92
CA LEU A 35 7.97 -9.92 -7.83
C LEU A 35 7.46 -9.30 -9.13
N VAL A 36 6.47 -8.42 -9.00
CA VAL A 36 6.00 -7.53 -10.08
C VAL A 36 6.08 -6.08 -9.61
N ALA A 37 6.92 -5.29 -10.27
CA ALA A 37 7.09 -3.87 -10.03
C ALA A 37 6.15 -3.06 -10.94
N LEU A 38 5.12 -2.48 -10.37
CA LEU A 38 4.22 -1.57 -11.08
C LEU A 38 4.72 -0.13 -10.89
N ARG A 39 5.12 0.51 -11.99
CA ARG A 39 5.73 1.85 -11.92
C ARG A 39 5.31 2.75 -13.08
N HIS A 40 5.41 4.05 -12.85
CA HIS A 40 5.29 5.04 -13.91
C HIS A 40 6.53 5.00 -14.82
N GLY A 41 6.32 4.97 -16.14
CA GLY A 41 7.38 4.91 -17.14
C GLY A 41 7.86 3.49 -17.48
N GLY A 42 8.36 3.33 -18.71
CA GLY A 42 8.64 2.03 -19.32
C GLY A 42 10.02 1.43 -19.02
N ALA A 43 10.91 2.12 -18.29
CA ALA A 43 12.22 1.56 -17.98
C ALA A 43 12.14 0.40 -16.98
N ALA A 44 12.86 -0.69 -17.23
CA ALA A 44 12.95 -1.81 -16.29
C ALA A 44 13.48 -1.36 -14.93
N LEU A 45 12.97 -1.94 -13.85
CA LEU A 45 13.48 -1.71 -12.52
C LEU A 45 14.70 -2.61 -12.28
N GLU A 46 15.87 -2.03 -12.19
CA GLU A 46 17.05 -2.73 -11.70
C GLU A 46 17.01 -2.75 -10.17
N LEU A 47 16.69 -3.90 -9.61
CA LEU A 47 16.68 -4.11 -8.16
C LEU A 47 17.89 -4.98 -7.78
N ARG A 48 18.63 -4.58 -6.75
CA ARG A 48 19.77 -5.32 -6.23
C ARG A 48 19.57 -5.64 -4.75
N ASP A 49 20.09 -6.77 -4.33
CA ASP A 49 20.15 -7.15 -2.93
C ASP A 49 21.30 -6.44 -2.18
N GLY A 50 21.45 -6.74 -0.88
CA GLY A 50 22.51 -6.18 -0.04
C GLY A 50 23.93 -6.60 -0.45
N ALA A 51 24.10 -7.65 -1.25
CA ALA A 51 25.37 -8.11 -1.81
C ALA A 51 25.63 -7.55 -3.22
N GLY A 52 24.70 -6.79 -3.77
CA GLY A 52 24.79 -6.20 -5.12
C GLY A 52 24.29 -7.11 -6.24
N ALA A 53 23.82 -8.33 -5.95
CA ALA A 53 23.28 -9.23 -6.95
C ALA A 53 21.91 -8.74 -7.46
N LEU A 54 21.63 -8.95 -8.75
CA LEU A 54 20.36 -8.58 -9.36
C LEU A 54 19.24 -9.49 -8.84
N ILE A 55 18.17 -8.86 -8.41
CA ILE A 55 16.92 -9.54 -8.01
C ILE A 55 16.00 -9.63 -9.24
N PRO A 56 15.53 -10.81 -9.63
CA PRO A 56 14.55 -10.95 -10.70
C PRO A 56 13.25 -10.23 -10.34
N VAL A 57 12.83 -9.27 -11.17
CA VAL A 57 11.59 -8.53 -11.01
C VAL A 57 10.97 -8.24 -12.36
N GLU A 58 9.72 -8.64 -12.55
CA GLU A 58 8.93 -8.24 -13.71
C GLU A 58 8.54 -6.78 -13.55
N THR A 59 8.80 -5.94 -14.55
CA THR A 59 8.43 -4.53 -14.53
C THR A 59 7.26 -4.29 -15.46
N VAL A 60 6.20 -3.68 -14.94
CA VAL A 60 5.01 -3.29 -15.69
C VAL A 60 4.80 -1.79 -15.57
N ALA A 61 4.79 -1.12 -16.74
CA ALA A 61 4.47 0.31 -16.83
C ALA A 61 2.97 0.52 -16.69
N TRP A 62 2.58 1.55 -15.94
CA TRP A 62 1.18 1.98 -15.82
C TRP A 62 1.11 3.46 -15.42
N GLN A 63 -0.05 4.06 -15.60
CA GLN A 63 -0.29 5.46 -15.21
C GLN A 63 -1.59 5.56 -14.40
N VAL A 64 -1.62 6.53 -13.48
CA VAL A 64 -2.83 6.91 -12.74
C VAL A 64 -3.89 7.36 -13.73
N GLY A 65 -5.10 6.81 -13.60
CA GLY A 65 -6.20 6.97 -14.55
C GLY A 65 -6.34 5.82 -15.55
N GLU A 66 -5.33 4.93 -15.64
CA GLU A 66 -5.32 3.80 -16.56
C GLU A 66 -5.35 2.44 -15.83
N GLU A 67 -5.87 2.41 -14.60
CA GLU A 67 -5.87 1.21 -13.75
C GLU A 67 -6.54 0.01 -14.39
N GLN A 68 -7.54 0.23 -15.28
CA GLN A 68 -8.24 -0.83 -16.01
C GLN A 68 -7.31 -1.69 -16.89
N GLN A 69 -6.23 -1.13 -17.39
CA GLN A 69 -5.23 -1.86 -18.19
C GLN A 69 -4.51 -2.95 -17.37
N LEU A 70 -4.55 -2.87 -16.05
CA LEU A 70 -3.94 -3.84 -15.15
C LEU A 70 -4.84 -5.04 -14.83
N THR A 71 -6.09 -5.08 -15.29
CA THR A 71 -7.08 -6.11 -14.89
C THR A 71 -6.56 -7.53 -15.06
N GLU A 72 -5.97 -7.86 -16.20
CA GLU A 72 -5.43 -9.23 -16.45
C GLU A 72 -4.23 -9.56 -15.57
N LEU A 73 -3.39 -8.57 -15.28
CA LEU A 73 -2.26 -8.74 -14.37
C LEU A 73 -2.75 -8.95 -12.94
N LEU A 74 -3.68 -8.12 -12.47
CA LEU A 74 -4.24 -8.18 -11.12
C LEU A 74 -4.88 -9.56 -10.85
N ALA A 75 -5.53 -10.17 -11.85
CA ALA A 75 -6.09 -11.50 -11.73
C ALA A 75 -5.03 -12.59 -11.46
N LYS A 76 -3.78 -12.36 -11.84
CA LYS A 76 -2.66 -13.29 -11.70
C LYS A 76 -1.85 -13.08 -10.41
N LEU A 77 -2.15 -12.04 -9.63
CA LEU A 77 -1.45 -11.75 -8.38
C LEU A 77 -2.14 -12.41 -7.19
N GLN A 78 -1.36 -12.93 -6.24
CA GLN A 78 -1.84 -13.34 -4.94
C GLN A 78 -1.87 -12.18 -3.94
N ILE A 79 -0.93 -11.25 -4.05
CA ILE A 79 -0.90 -10.06 -3.19
C ILE A 79 -0.71 -8.81 -4.06
N LEU A 80 -1.56 -7.81 -3.84
CA LEU A 80 -1.38 -6.47 -4.39
C LEU A 80 -0.99 -5.51 -3.26
N VAL A 81 0.15 -4.83 -3.42
CA VAL A 81 0.58 -3.75 -2.52
C VAL A 81 0.37 -2.41 -3.20
N ILE A 82 -0.57 -1.63 -2.72
CA ILE A 82 -0.90 -0.29 -3.21
C ILE A 82 -0.04 0.71 -2.41
N ASN A 83 1.06 1.17 -3.03
CA ASN A 83 2.08 1.99 -2.38
C ASN A 83 2.40 3.29 -3.11
N HIS A 84 1.87 3.52 -4.31
CA HIS A 84 2.09 4.77 -5.02
C HIS A 84 1.48 5.97 -4.29
N GLY A 85 2.03 7.14 -4.55
CA GLY A 85 1.55 8.38 -3.97
C GLY A 85 2.43 9.56 -4.36
N ILE A 86 1.94 10.74 -4.06
CA ILE A 86 2.66 12.02 -4.23
C ILE A 86 2.52 12.88 -2.99
N ASN A 87 3.37 13.87 -2.89
CA ASN A 87 3.25 14.96 -1.94
C ASN A 87 3.44 16.29 -2.66
N VAL A 88 2.41 17.10 -2.66
CA VAL A 88 2.40 18.45 -3.28
C VAL A 88 2.97 19.53 -2.34
N MET A 89 3.56 19.10 -1.22
CA MET A 89 4.14 19.95 -0.17
C MET A 89 3.15 21.01 0.35
N GLY A 90 3.51 22.28 0.37
CA GLY A 90 2.68 23.37 0.87
C GLY A 90 1.66 23.94 -0.15
N ALA A 91 1.51 23.33 -1.32
CA ALA A 91 0.53 23.79 -2.31
C ALA A 91 -0.90 23.62 -1.80
N ARG A 92 -1.80 24.57 -2.17
CA ARG A 92 -3.21 24.58 -1.73
C ARG A 92 -4.17 25.02 -2.83
N ASP A 93 -3.68 25.13 -4.05
CA ASP A 93 -4.49 25.48 -5.21
C ASP A 93 -5.38 24.33 -5.70
N ARG A 94 -6.23 24.61 -6.66
CA ARG A 94 -7.19 23.66 -7.22
C ARG A 94 -6.52 22.46 -7.88
N GLU A 95 -5.45 22.70 -8.62
CA GLU A 95 -4.76 21.62 -9.35
C GLU A 95 -4.00 20.70 -8.39
N ALA A 96 -3.29 21.25 -7.42
CA ALA A 96 -2.63 20.47 -6.38
C ALA A 96 -3.63 19.63 -5.57
N THR A 97 -4.82 20.18 -5.26
CA THR A 97 -5.90 19.46 -4.58
C THR A 97 -6.39 18.28 -5.43
N ARG A 98 -6.71 18.53 -6.71
CA ARG A 98 -7.16 17.50 -7.64
C ARG A 98 -6.12 16.39 -7.77
N LEU A 99 -4.87 16.76 -8.00
CA LEU A 99 -3.76 15.82 -8.18
C LEU A 99 -3.51 14.97 -6.92
N SER A 100 -3.52 15.60 -5.74
CA SER A 100 -3.32 14.88 -4.47
C SER A 100 -4.42 13.84 -4.21
N LEU A 101 -5.69 14.20 -4.44
CA LEU A 101 -6.81 13.28 -4.28
C LEU A 101 -6.80 12.19 -5.34
N GLU A 102 -6.53 12.53 -6.60
CA GLU A 102 -6.50 11.58 -7.72
C GLU A 102 -5.45 10.49 -7.48
N VAL A 103 -4.20 10.89 -7.19
CA VAL A 103 -3.11 9.93 -7.05
C VAL A 103 -3.17 9.16 -5.73
N ASN A 104 -3.34 9.86 -4.59
CA ASN A 104 -3.23 9.24 -3.28
C ASN A 104 -4.50 8.50 -2.83
N THR A 105 -5.66 8.82 -3.43
CA THR A 105 -6.95 8.32 -2.95
C THR A 105 -7.71 7.56 -4.04
N LEU A 106 -8.07 8.24 -5.13
CA LEU A 106 -8.97 7.67 -6.13
C LEU A 106 -8.33 6.55 -6.95
N SER A 107 -7.07 6.73 -7.37
CA SER A 107 -6.30 5.68 -8.04
C SER A 107 -6.11 4.46 -7.15
N ALA A 108 -5.74 4.67 -5.88
CA ALA A 108 -5.60 3.58 -4.92
C ALA A 108 -6.93 2.83 -4.70
N LEU A 109 -8.05 3.55 -4.62
CA LEU A 109 -9.38 2.95 -4.50
C LEU A 109 -9.75 2.13 -5.74
N ARG A 110 -9.53 2.65 -6.96
CA ARG A 110 -9.78 1.91 -8.20
C ARG A 110 -8.99 0.60 -8.27
N LEU A 111 -7.70 0.63 -7.90
CA LEU A 111 -6.89 -0.60 -7.86
C LEU A 111 -7.39 -1.59 -6.80
N LEU A 112 -7.80 -1.11 -5.64
CA LEU A 112 -8.41 -1.93 -4.59
C LEU A 112 -9.67 -2.63 -5.14
N GLU A 113 -10.58 -1.88 -5.75
CA GLU A 113 -11.84 -2.39 -6.30
C GLU A 113 -11.62 -3.37 -7.45
N LEU A 114 -10.72 -3.06 -8.38
CA LEU A 114 -10.35 -3.97 -9.47
C LEU A 114 -9.78 -5.29 -8.96
N PHE A 115 -8.92 -5.25 -7.96
CA PHE A 115 -8.35 -6.47 -7.39
C PHE A 115 -9.40 -7.28 -6.62
N LEU A 116 -10.29 -6.63 -5.85
CA LEU A 116 -11.38 -7.31 -5.16
C LEU A 116 -12.36 -7.98 -6.13
N ALA A 117 -12.64 -7.35 -7.28
CA ALA A 117 -13.49 -7.89 -8.33
C ALA A 117 -12.81 -8.95 -9.21
N SER A 118 -11.47 -9.08 -9.15
CA SER A 118 -10.77 -10.02 -10.02
C SER A 118 -11.08 -11.46 -9.68
N PRO A 119 -11.26 -12.35 -10.67
CA PRO A 119 -11.56 -13.76 -10.46
C PRO A 119 -10.42 -14.47 -9.71
N ASN A 120 -10.79 -15.44 -8.87
CA ASN A 120 -9.85 -16.32 -8.15
C ASN A 120 -10.27 -17.80 -8.35
N PRO A 121 -10.15 -18.34 -9.55
CA PRO A 121 -10.69 -19.64 -9.91
C PRO A 121 -10.05 -20.81 -9.13
N GLY A 122 -8.84 -20.62 -8.63
CA GLY A 122 -8.12 -21.65 -7.86
C GLY A 122 -8.31 -21.56 -6.35
N GLY A 123 -9.13 -20.64 -5.82
CA GLY A 123 -9.28 -20.42 -4.39
C GLY A 123 -7.97 -20.10 -3.67
N GLN A 124 -6.98 -19.55 -4.40
CA GLN A 124 -5.66 -19.25 -3.86
C GLN A 124 -5.74 -18.17 -2.79
N ARG A 125 -4.77 -18.19 -1.86
CA ARG A 125 -4.60 -17.08 -0.90
C ARG A 125 -4.46 -15.76 -1.64
N ARG A 126 -5.30 -14.77 -1.29
CA ARG A 126 -5.20 -13.40 -1.82
C ARG A 126 -5.25 -12.40 -0.70
N GLU A 127 -4.50 -11.32 -0.84
CA GLU A 127 -4.47 -10.22 0.12
C GLU A 127 -4.23 -8.88 -0.60
N ILE A 128 -4.72 -7.81 -0.02
CA ILE A 128 -4.40 -6.45 -0.44
C ILE A 128 -3.70 -5.73 0.71
N TRP A 129 -2.59 -5.06 0.41
CA TRP A 129 -1.94 -4.18 1.36
C TRP A 129 -2.03 -2.75 0.85
N VAL A 130 -2.57 -1.85 1.64
CA VAL A 130 -2.70 -0.45 1.26
C VAL A 130 -1.79 0.40 2.14
N ASN A 131 -0.82 1.06 1.51
CA ASN A 131 0.05 2.01 2.21
C ASN A 131 -0.72 3.30 2.46
N THR A 132 -1.15 3.46 3.71
CA THR A 132 -1.72 4.69 4.23
C THR A 132 -0.63 5.51 4.96
N SER A 133 -0.96 6.24 6.00
CA SER A 133 0.02 7.04 6.73
C SER A 133 -0.44 7.25 8.16
N GLU A 134 0.50 7.54 9.07
CA GLU A 134 0.14 8.07 10.39
C GLU A 134 -0.60 9.42 10.31
N ALA A 135 -0.53 10.10 9.15
CA ALA A 135 -1.34 11.28 8.85
C ALA A 135 -2.86 11.02 8.90
N GLU A 136 -3.29 9.75 8.97
CA GLU A 136 -4.70 9.44 9.24
C GLU A 136 -5.19 9.94 10.60
N VAL A 137 -4.33 10.02 11.59
CA VAL A 137 -4.67 10.36 12.98
C VAL A 137 -3.80 11.48 13.56
N ASN A 138 -2.67 11.78 12.95
CA ASN A 138 -1.78 12.86 13.36
C ASN A 138 -1.71 13.95 12.30
N PRO A 139 -1.41 15.20 12.66
CA PRO A 139 -1.11 16.25 11.69
C PRO A 139 0.10 15.88 10.83
N ALA A 140 0.04 16.20 9.54
CA ALA A 140 1.17 16.16 8.62
C ALA A 140 1.60 17.58 8.24
N PHE A 141 2.89 17.77 7.88
CA PHE A 141 3.38 19.07 7.41
C PHE A 141 2.90 19.44 6.00
N SER A 142 2.12 18.58 5.37
CA SER A 142 1.50 18.81 4.07
C SER A 142 0.00 18.55 4.17
N PRO A 143 -0.85 19.60 4.28
CA PRO A 143 -2.29 19.44 4.49
C PRO A 143 -3.00 18.64 3.41
N LEU A 144 -2.69 18.83 2.13
CA LEU A 144 -3.32 18.06 1.04
C LEU A 144 -2.92 16.58 1.07
N TYR A 145 -1.69 16.26 1.46
CA TYR A 145 -1.26 14.89 1.69
C TYR A 145 -2.06 14.27 2.86
N GLU A 146 -2.19 14.98 3.97
CA GLU A 146 -2.97 14.54 5.13
C GLU A 146 -4.43 14.26 4.74
N ILE A 147 -5.10 15.21 4.09
CA ILE A 147 -6.49 15.06 3.64
C ILE A 147 -6.63 13.83 2.76
N SER A 148 -5.75 13.66 1.77
CA SER A 148 -5.83 12.53 0.85
C SER A 148 -5.61 11.18 1.54
N LYS A 149 -4.66 11.08 2.49
CA LYS A 149 -4.39 9.86 3.25
C LYS A 149 -5.49 9.55 4.29
N ARG A 150 -6.07 10.56 4.92
CA ARG A 150 -7.26 10.39 5.78
C ARG A 150 -8.44 9.87 4.98
N THR A 151 -8.70 10.44 3.81
CA THR A 151 -9.78 9.97 2.91
C THR A 151 -9.54 8.55 2.45
N LEU A 152 -8.31 8.20 2.02
CA LEU A 152 -7.96 6.83 1.66
C LEU A 152 -8.21 5.86 2.83
N GLY A 153 -7.75 6.19 4.05
CA GLY A 153 -7.95 5.36 5.22
C GLY A 153 -9.42 5.11 5.57
N GLN A 154 -10.30 6.11 5.36
CA GLN A 154 -11.76 5.97 5.51
C GLN A 154 -12.33 5.00 4.46
N LEU A 155 -12.00 5.21 3.18
CA LEU A 155 -12.50 4.40 2.07
C LEU A 155 -12.02 2.94 2.17
N VAL A 156 -10.75 2.71 2.50
CA VAL A 156 -10.21 1.36 2.74
C VAL A 156 -10.93 0.69 3.91
N SER A 157 -11.20 1.42 5.01
CA SER A 157 -11.94 0.87 6.14
C SER A 157 -13.36 0.47 5.75
N LEU A 158 -14.04 1.28 4.93
CA LEU A 158 -15.38 1.00 4.43
C LEU A 158 -15.39 -0.24 3.52
N ARG A 159 -14.49 -0.29 2.53
CA ARG A 159 -14.41 -1.41 1.58
C ARG A 159 -13.96 -2.73 2.24
N SER A 160 -13.21 -2.67 3.33
CA SER A 160 -12.78 -3.85 4.07
C SER A 160 -13.93 -4.60 4.75
N LEU A 161 -15.10 -3.97 4.94
CA LEU A 161 -16.26 -4.63 5.60
C LEU A 161 -16.79 -5.82 4.79
N ASP A 162 -16.76 -5.72 3.46
CA ASP A 162 -17.32 -6.72 2.56
C ASP A 162 -16.24 -7.37 1.67
N ALA A 163 -14.96 -7.12 1.97
CA ALA A 163 -13.85 -7.67 1.20
C ALA A 163 -13.78 -9.20 1.37
N PRO A 164 -13.70 -9.97 0.26
CA PRO A 164 -13.60 -11.42 0.32
C PRO A 164 -12.21 -11.92 0.77
N TRP A 165 -11.22 -11.03 0.82
CA TRP A 165 -9.85 -11.31 1.24
C TRP A 165 -9.36 -10.28 2.25
N PRO A 166 -8.34 -10.59 3.05
CA PRO A 166 -7.74 -9.64 3.99
C PRO A 166 -7.26 -8.36 3.29
N VAL A 167 -7.68 -7.23 3.82
CA VAL A 167 -7.21 -5.89 3.42
C VAL A 167 -6.35 -5.36 4.55
N ARG A 168 -5.03 -5.38 4.36
CA ARG A 168 -4.09 -4.86 5.36
C ARG A 168 -3.83 -3.38 5.15
N ARG A 169 -3.84 -2.61 6.22
CA ARG A 169 -3.43 -1.21 6.19
C ARG A 169 -2.02 -1.07 6.73
N LEU A 170 -1.14 -0.49 5.92
CA LEU A 170 0.23 -0.18 6.29
C LEU A 170 0.28 1.30 6.71
N VAL A 171 0.29 1.54 8.00
CA VAL A 171 0.34 2.88 8.60
C VAL A 171 1.80 3.24 8.86
N LEU A 172 2.38 3.99 7.92
CA LEU A 172 3.79 4.32 7.97
C LEU A 172 4.00 5.74 8.50
N GLY A 173 4.97 5.88 9.38
CA GLY A 173 5.48 7.15 9.86
C GLY A 173 6.50 7.78 8.89
N PRO A 174 7.19 8.86 9.28
CA PRO A 174 8.03 9.68 8.40
C PRO A 174 9.36 9.01 8.08
N PHE A 175 9.39 8.19 7.04
CA PHE A 175 10.64 7.63 6.50
C PHE A 175 11.21 8.53 5.38
N ARG A 176 12.53 8.47 5.21
CA ARG A 176 13.23 9.25 4.19
C ARG A 176 12.92 8.74 2.78
N SER A 177 12.45 9.64 1.93
CA SER A 177 12.11 9.37 0.53
C SER A 177 12.10 10.66 -0.28
N ALA A 178 11.97 10.55 -1.61
CA ALA A 178 11.77 11.71 -2.47
C ALA A 178 10.50 12.51 -2.10
N LEU A 179 9.46 11.84 -1.58
CA LEU A 179 8.22 12.48 -1.12
C LEU A 179 8.35 13.13 0.27
N ASN A 180 9.34 12.71 1.05
CA ASN A 180 9.61 13.23 2.38
C ASN A 180 11.12 13.24 2.67
N PRO A 181 11.85 14.27 2.20
CA PRO A 181 13.30 14.38 2.42
C PRO A 181 13.67 14.57 3.90
N TYR A 182 12.72 15.04 4.71
CA TYR A 182 12.89 15.24 6.15
C TYR A 182 12.58 14.00 6.99
N GLY A 183 12.16 12.91 6.34
CA GLY A 183 11.94 11.64 7.02
C GLY A 183 13.21 11.13 7.68
N PHE A 184 13.09 10.56 8.87
CA PHE A 184 14.24 10.10 9.65
C PHE A 184 14.31 8.58 9.82
N MET A 185 13.23 7.87 9.52
CA MET A 185 13.28 6.41 9.47
C MET A 185 13.93 5.94 8.17
N ASP A 186 14.64 4.84 8.24
CA ASP A 186 15.22 4.16 7.11
C ASP A 186 14.19 3.26 6.40
N ALA A 187 14.11 3.35 5.06
CA ALA A 187 13.11 2.62 4.28
C ALA A 187 13.27 1.09 4.37
N GLU A 188 14.50 0.58 4.47
CA GLU A 188 14.77 -0.85 4.60
C GLU A 188 14.27 -1.38 5.96
N ARG A 189 14.52 -0.64 7.03
CA ARG A 189 14.01 -0.99 8.36
C ARG A 189 12.49 -0.95 8.42
N VAL A 190 11.88 0.06 7.76
CA VAL A 190 10.41 0.16 7.68
C VAL A 190 9.85 -1.04 6.92
N ALA A 191 10.43 -1.41 5.78
CA ALA A 191 9.99 -2.55 4.98
C ALA A 191 10.13 -3.88 5.74
N ALA A 192 11.26 -4.09 6.44
CA ALA A 192 11.48 -5.27 7.29
C ALA A 192 10.43 -5.37 8.42
N ALA A 193 10.13 -4.24 9.08
CA ALA A 193 9.11 -4.19 10.13
C ALA A 193 7.69 -4.46 9.59
N VAL A 194 7.36 -3.96 8.40
CA VAL A 194 6.09 -4.27 7.71
C VAL A 194 5.98 -5.76 7.45
N VAL A 195 6.99 -6.37 6.81
CA VAL A 195 6.99 -7.80 6.49
C VAL A 195 6.86 -8.65 7.75
N ALA A 196 7.61 -8.33 8.81
CA ALA A 196 7.53 -9.04 10.08
C ALA A 196 6.12 -9.01 10.69
N GLN A 197 5.45 -7.84 10.69
CA GLN A 197 4.10 -7.71 11.22
C GLN A 197 3.06 -8.44 10.37
N VAL A 198 3.22 -8.41 9.04
CA VAL A 198 2.34 -9.17 8.11
C VAL A 198 2.49 -10.68 8.33
N LEU A 199 3.71 -11.18 8.46
CA LEU A 199 3.98 -12.59 8.77
C LEU A 199 3.42 -13.00 10.13
N ALA A 200 3.36 -12.07 11.08
CA ALA A 200 2.67 -12.26 12.36
C ALA A 200 1.13 -12.16 12.26
N GLY A 201 0.56 -12.04 11.06
CA GLY A 201 -0.88 -12.04 10.81
C GLY A 201 -1.60 -10.71 11.07
N ARG A 202 -0.88 -9.61 11.28
CA ARG A 202 -1.51 -8.32 11.58
C ARG A 202 -2.19 -7.72 10.34
N GLU A 203 -3.44 -7.28 10.46
CA GLU A 203 -4.16 -6.53 9.43
C GLU A 203 -3.89 -5.03 9.51
N LEU A 204 -3.77 -4.50 10.72
CA LEU A 204 -3.32 -3.13 10.97
C LEU A 204 -1.82 -3.17 11.30
N VAL A 205 -1.01 -2.84 10.31
CA VAL A 205 0.46 -2.81 10.39
C VAL A 205 0.88 -1.37 10.68
N ILE A 206 1.47 -1.12 11.84
CA ILE A 206 1.92 0.22 12.24
C ILE A 206 3.43 0.21 12.33
N VAL A 207 4.08 1.10 11.59
CA VAL A 207 5.53 1.34 11.67
C VAL A 207 5.72 2.85 11.80
N SER A 208 5.72 3.33 13.02
CA SER A 208 5.86 4.74 13.35
C SER A 208 6.66 4.92 14.64
N PRO A 209 7.51 5.92 14.72
CA PRO A 209 8.23 6.30 15.94
C PRO A 209 7.34 7.10 16.89
N ASN A 210 6.18 7.59 16.42
CA ASN A 210 5.26 8.38 17.24
C ASN A 210 4.37 7.43 18.07
N PRO A 211 4.47 7.46 19.42
CA PRO A 211 3.67 6.59 20.29
C PRO A 211 2.17 6.86 20.19
N LEU A 212 1.76 8.10 19.86
CA LEU A 212 0.36 8.44 19.65
C LEU A 212 -0.26 7.67 18.48
N THR A 213 0.51 7.38 17.43
CA THR A 213 0.03 6.56 16.30
C THR A 213 -0.39 5.17 16.77
N TRP A 214 0.38 4.56 17.67
CA TRP A 214 0.09 3.22 18.20
C TRP A 214 -1.16 3.18 19.09
N LEU A 215 -1.53 4.30 19.69
CA LEU A 215 -2.75 4.43 20.47
C LEU A 215 -3.94 4.82 19.60
N LEU A 216 -3.80 5.88 18.80
CA LEU A 216 -4.91 6.48 18.07
C LEU A 216 -5.37 5.64 16.86
N MET A 217 -4.45 4.98 16.16
CA MET A 217 -4.80 4.20 14.97
C MET A 217 -5.71 3.00 15.28
N PRO A 218 -5.44 2.14 16.28
CA PRO A 218 -6.36 1.07 16.65
C PRO A 218 -7.73 1.57 17.09
N LEU A 219 -7.78 2.66 17.87
CA LEU A 219 -9.04 3.28 18.31
C LEU A 219 -9.84 3.83 17.12
N ALA A 220 -9.17 4.55 16.20
CA ALA A 220 -9.80 5.07 15.00
C ALA A 220 -10.28 3.93 14.07
N ALA A 221 -9.50 2.86 13.94
CA ALA A 221 -9.87 1.69 13.14
C ALA A 221 -11.12 1.00 13.71
N LEU A 222 -11.17 0.79 15.02
CA LEU A 222 -12.33 0.23 15.70
C LEU A 222 -13.57 1.13 15.56
N GLY A 223 -13.42 2.43 15.82
CA GLY A 223 -14.51 3.40 15.70
C GLY A 223 -15.09 3.45 14.28
N ARG A 224 -14.23 3.47 13.26
CA ARG A 224 -14.66 3.42 11.84
C ARG A 224 -15.40 2.13 11.52
N ARG A 225 -14.88 0.98 11.96
CA ARG A 225 -15.52 -0.33 11.73
C ARG A 225 -16.92 -0.38 12.34
N LEU A 226 -17.08 0.05 13.58
CA LEU A 226 -18.38 0.10 14.25
C LEU A 226 -19.33 1.07 13.54
N TYR A 227 -18.88 2.30 13.28
CA TYR A 227 -19.70 3.32 12.63
C TYR A 227 -20.17 2.86 11.25
N PHE A 228 -19.26 2.37 10.40
CA PHE A 228 -19.63 1.93 9.05
C PHE A 228 -20.54 0.69 9.09
N SER A 229 -20.28 -0.27 9.99
CA SER A 229 -21.16 -1.46 10.12
C SER A 229 -22.59 -1.09 10.51
N TRP A 230 -22.78 -0.01 11.27
CA TRP A 230 -24.11 0.39 11.72
C TRP A 230 -24.86 1.31 10.73
N PHE A 231 -24.12 2.12 9.98
CA PHE A 231 -24.70 3.17 9.16
C PHE A 231 -24.59 2.91 7.64
N THR A 232 -24.02 1.78 7.22
CA THR A 232 -23.98 1.40 5.80
C THR A 232 -24.77 0.09 5.58
N ARG A 233 -25.23 -0.10 4.35
CA ARG A 233 -25.88 -1.33 3.90
C ARG A 233 -24.91 -2.10 3.01
N ARG A 234 -24.98 -3.44 3.08
CA ARG A 234 -24.29 -4.27 2.09
C ARG A 234 -24.88 -3.99 0.70
N PRO A 235 -24.07 -3.96 -0.36
CA PRO A 235 -24.60 -3.96 -1.72
C PRO A 235 -25.51 -5.18 -1.88
N ASP A 236 -26.62 -5.01 -2.61
CA ASP A 236 -27.44 -6.14 -3.02
C ASP A 236 -26.60 -7.07 -3.91
N PRO A 237 -26.74 -8.40 -3.78
CA PRO A 237 -25.93 -9.38 -4.51
C PRO A 237 -26.15 -9.33 -6.02
#